data_f6ee655ea36041cfbb80f1a4f44fe00a
#
_entry.id   f6ee655ea36041cfbb80f1a4f44fe00a
#
_cell.length_a   1.000
_cell.length_b   1.000
_cell.length_c   1.000
_cell.angle_alpha   90.00
_cell.angle_beta   90.00
_cell.angle_gamma   90.00
#
_symmetry.space_group_name_H-M   'P 1'
#
loop_
_entity.id
_entity.type
_entity.pdbx_description
1 polymer ?
#
loop_
_entity_poly.entity_id
_entity_poly.type
_entity_poly.pdbx_seq_one_letter_code
_entity_poly.pdbx_strand_id
1 'polypeptide(L)'
;MYYYLKGIVVEIGDNFIVVDVNSIGYQVLVMHPEEYHINEEVLVYISHIIREDEEYFIGFSSLDDKKFFNKLINCKGIGPKTALSALRGISVSEFINCVMTEDVKRLKKLDGIGPKAASQIILDLKGTLVDIETKVSKSNINKNQNDAKEALISLGFKEKDILECFTKINDNTLSVEEYITQTLRMIRK
;
A
#
# COMPACT_ATOMS: atom_id res chain seq x y z
N MET A 1 -4.54 -21.22 4.07
CA MET A 1 -4.50 -19.82 3.59
C MET A 1 -3.05 -19.37 3.55
N TYR A 2 -2.58 -18.88 2.41
CA TYR A 2 -1.20 -18.42 2.23
C TYR A 2 -1.13 -16.92 2.50
N TYR A 3 -0.10 -16.47 3.24
CA TYR A 3 0.07 -15.05 3.57
C TYR A 3 1.11 -14.37 2.67
N TYR A 4 2.22 -15.05 2.42
CA TYR A 4 3.27 -14.67 1.49
C TYR A 4 3.94 -15.92 0.92
N LEU A 5 4.64 -15.75 -0.20
CA LEU A 5 5.61 -16.69 -0.75
C LEU A 5 6.98 -16.03 -0.75
N LYS A 6 8.01 -16.77 -0.32
CA LYS A 6 9.40 -16.37 -0.44
C LYS A 6 10.11 -17.45 -1.24
N GLY A 7 10.70 -17.07 -2.38
CA GLY A 7 11.35 -18.02 -3.29
C GLY A 7 12.01 -17.33 -4.47
N ILE A 8 12.30 -18.11 -5.49
CA ILE A 8 12.99 -17.67 -6.71
C ILE A 8 11.98 -17.55 -7.85
N VAL A 9 12.01 -16.46 -8.62
CA VAL A 9 11.21 -16.31 -9.84
C VAL A 9 11.81 -17.21 -10.93
N VAL A 10 11.03 -18.18 -11.41
CA VAL A 10 11.47 -19.15 -12.43
C VAL A 10 10.79 -18.94 -13.79
N GLU A 11 9.65 -18.24 -13.82
CA GLU A 11 8.93 -17.90 -15.06
C GLU A 11 8.21 -16.56 -14.90
N ILE A 12 8.09 -15.80 -15.99
CA ILE A 12 7.35 -14.54 -16.07
C ILE A 12 6.44 -14.63 -17.30
N GLY A 13 5.14 -14.48 -17.09
CA GLY A 13 4.12 -14.41 -18.13
C GLY A 13 3.53 -13.00 -18.28
N ASP A 14 2.50 -12.86 -19.11
CA ASP A 14 1.87 -11.56 -19.41
C ASP A 14 1.22 -10.90 -18.18
N ASN A 15 0.78 -11.69 -17.22
CA ASN A 15 0.05 -11.21 -16.02
C ASN A 15 0.35 -12.03 -14.76
N PHE A 16 1.38 -12.87 -14.80
CA PHE A 16 1.76 -13.71 -13.68
C PHE A 16 3.27 -13.89 -13.61
N ILE A 17 3.72 -14.31 -12.45
CA ILE A 17 5.05 -14.88 -12.23
C ILE A 17 4.89 -16.28 -11.66
N VAL A 18 5.91 -17.14 -11.83
CA VAL A 18 6.02 -18.41 -11.10
C VAL A 18 7.16 -18.28 -10.09
N VAL A 19 6.82 -18.49 -8.83
CA VAL A 19 7.77 -18.47 -7.72
C VAL A 19 8.04 -19.90 -7.27
N ASP A 20 9.28 -20.35 -7.41
CA ASP A 20 9.73 -21.64 -6.86
C ASP A 20 9.96 -21.50 -5.36
N VAL A 21 9.24 -22.29 -4.59
CA VAL A 21 9.41 -22.41 -3.14
C VAL A 21 9.63 -23.89 -2.80
N ASN A 22 10.86 -24.26 -2.50
CA ASN A 22 11.28 -25.62 -2.19
C ASN A 22 10.90 -26.65 -3.28
N SER A 23 11.19 -26.35 -4.54
CA SER A 23 10.91 -27.17 -5.73
C SER A 23 9.41 -27.30 -6.05
N ILE A 24 8.58 -26.38 -5.55
CA ILE A 24 7.18 -26.25 -5.93
C ILE A 24 6.99 -24.87 -6.60
N GLY A 25 6.58 -24.87 -7.88
CA GLY A 25 6.28 -23.64 -8.61
C GLY A 25 4.87 -23.15 -8.31
N TYR A 26 4.76 -21.96 -7.72
CA TYR A 26 3.49 -21.29 -7.48
C TYR A 26 3.25 -20.22 -8.53
N GLN A 27 2.20 -20.36 -9.34
CA GLN A 27 1.76 -19.33 -10.25
C GLN A 27 1.01 -18.23 -9.48
N VAL A 28 1.46 -16.99 -9.63
CA VAL A 28 0.94 -15.82 -8.91
C VAL A 28 0.62 -14.72 -9.90
N LEU A 29 -0.65 -14.30 -9.96
CA LEU A 29 -1.05 -13.14 -10.74
C LEU A 29 -0.50 -11.87 -10.09
N VAL A 30 0.13 -11.01 -10.86
CA VAL A 30 0.74 -9.75 -10.35
C VAL A 30 0.31 -8.55 -11.18
N MET A 31 0.42 -7.36 -10.63
CA MET A 31 0.10 -6.12 -11.33
C MET A 31 1.13 -5.82 -12.43
N HIS A 32 2.40 -5.93 -12.11
CA HIS A 32 3.53 -5.53 -12.95
C HIS A 32 4.54 -6.66 -13.07
N PRO A 33 4.28 -7.68 -13.97
CA PRO A 33 5.24 -8.78 -14.18
C PRO A 33 6.60 -8.29 -14.66
N GLU A 34 6.63 -7.16 -15.38
CA GLU A 34 7.83 -6.52 -15.92
C GLU A 34 8.81 -6.01 -14.86
N GLU A 35 8.37 -5.88 -13.61
CA GLU A 35 9.22 -5.48 -12.47
C GLU A 35 10.00 -6.65 -11.88
N TYR A 36 9.71 -7.90 -12.27
CA TYR A 36 10.36 -9.10 -11.75
C TYR A 36 11.41 -9.62 -12.73
N HIS A 37 12.41 -10.31 -12.20
CA HIS A 37 13.50 -10.88 -13.01
C HIS A 37 13.64 -12.39 -12.76
N ILE A 38 13.93 -13.16 -13.80
CA ILE A 38 14.21 -14.60 -13.67
C ILE A 38 15.45 -14.80 -12.79
N ASN A 39 15.39 -15.77 -11.89
CA ASN A 39 16.39 -16.09 -10.85
C ASN A 39 16.50 -15.06 -9.72
N GLU A 40 15.59 -14.10 -9.63
CA GLU A 40 15.51 -13.17 -8.50
C GLU A 40 14.84 -13.83 -7.29
N GLU A 41 15.43 -13.63 -6.09
CA GLU A 41 14.78 -14.01 -4.83
C GLU A 41 13.76 -12.93 -4.45
N VAL A 42 12.50 -13.33 -4.29
CA VAL A 42 11.39 -12.41 -4.00
C VAL A 42 10.63 -12.83 -2.75
N LEU A 43 10.01 -11.82 -2.12
CA LEU A 43 8.96 -12.02 -1.13
C LEU A 43 7.69 -11.38 -1.67
N VAL A 44 6.68 -12.20 -1.97
CA VAL A 44 5.42 -11.77 -2.57
C VAL A 44 4.29 -11.99 -1.57
N TYR A 45 3.58 -10.94 -1.19
CA TYR A 45 2.42 -11.03 -0.32
C TYR A 45 1.21 -11.55 -1.09
N ILE A 46 0.55 -12.59 -0.60
CA ILE A 46 -0.48 -13.35 -1.33
C ILE A 46 -1.88 -13.03 -0.83
N SER A 47 -2.77 -12.69 -1.76
CA SER A 47 -4.22 -12.84 -1.59
C SER A 47 -4.65 -14.14 -2.27
N HIS A 48 -5.02 -15.13 -1.46
CA HIS A 48 -5.46 -16.42 -1.92
C HIS A 48 -6.96 -16.37 -2.21
N ILE A 49 -7.32 -16.47 -3.48
CA ILE A 49 -8.69 -16.42 -3.96
C ILE A 49 -9.18 -17.85 -4.18
N ILE A 50 -10.25 -18.21 -3.50
CA ILE A 50 -10.91 -19.53 -3.62
C ILE A 50 -12.38 -19.28 -3.97
N ARG A 51 -12.84 -19.89 -5.05
CA ARG A 51 -14.23 -19.92 -5.52
C ARG A 51 -14.64 -21.35 -5.84
N GLU A 52 -15.88 -21.55 -6.20
CA GLU A 52 -16.40 -22.89 -6.52
C GLU A 52 -15.69 -23.52 -7.72
N ASP A 53 -15.29 -22.71 -8.71
CA ASP A 53 -14.75 -23.10 -10.00
C ASP A 53 -13.29 -22.70 -10.24
N GLU A 54 -12.72 -21.88 -9.39
CA GLU A 54 -11.35 -21.38 -9.58
C GLU A 54 -10.62 -21.15 -8.25
N GLU A 55 -9.32 -21.47 -8.25
CA GLU A 55 -8.39 -21.18 -7.17
C GLU A 55 -7.12 -20.56 -7.75
N TYR A 56 -6.70 -19.39 -7.25
CA TYR A 56 -5.49 -18.73 -7.71
C TYR A 56 -4.93 -17.77 -6.67
N PHE A 57 -3.67 -17.40 -6.87
CA PHE A 57 -2.97 -16.41 -6.05
C PHE A 57 -2.87 -15.08 -6.77
N ILE A 58 -3.07 -13.99 -6.02
CA ILE A 58 -2.71 -12.65 -6.43
C ILE A 58 -1.60 -12.16 -5.52
N GLY A 59 -0.51 -11.68 -6.12
CA GLY A 59 0.70 -11.26 -5.45
C GLY A 59 0.92 -9.76 -5.46
N PHE A 60 1.53 -9.28 -4.39
CA PHE A 60 1.87 -7.87 -4.18
C PHE A 60 3.29 -7.77 -3.64
N SER A 61 4.05 -6.81 -4.13
CA SER A 61 5.39 -6.49 -3.63
C SER A 61 5.35 -5.83 -2.24
N SER A 62 4.25 -5.16 -1.91
CA SER A 62 4.04 -4.52 -0.61
C SER A 62 2.82 -5.07 0.15
N LEU A 63 2.91 -5.02 1.49
CA LEU A 63 1.79 -5.40 2.34
C LEU A 63 0.64 -4.39 2.25
N ASP A 64 0.94 -3.13 1.97
CA ASP A 64 -0.07 -2.07 1.91
C ASP A 64 -0.90 -2.17 0.62
N ASP A 65 -0.28 -2.54 -0.51
CA ASP A 65 -1.01 -2.85 -1.75
C ASP A 65 -1.93 -4.05 -1.56
N LYS A 66 -1.46 -5.12 -0.90
CA LYS A 66 -2.31 -6.27 -0.53
C LYS A 66 -3.49 -5.85 0.33
N LYS A 67 -3.27 -5.01 1.35
CA LYS A 67 -4.33 -4.53 2.23
C LYS A 67 -5.36 -3.70 1.47
N PHE A 68 -4.88 -2.82 0.60
CA PHE A 68 -5.75 -1.99 -0.23
C PHE A 68 -6.56 -2.83 -1.22
N PHE A 69 -5.91 -3.76 -1.92
CA PHE A 69 -6.58 -4.71 -2.80
C PHE A 69 -7.70 -5.47 -2.07
N ASN A 70 -7.43 -6.00 -0.87
CA ASN A 70 -8.42 -6.71 -0.07
C ASN A 70 -9.61 -5.83 0.32
N LYS A 71 -9.42 -4.51 0.48
CA LYS A 71 -10.52 -3.57 0.69
C LYS A 71 -11.29 -3.33 -0.60
N LEU A 72 -10.59 -3.19 -1.72
CA LEU A 72 -11.22 -2.94 -3.01
C LEU A 72 -12.12 -4.09 -3.47
N ILE A 73 -11.72 -5.34 -3.25
CA ILE A 73 -12.56 -6.51 -3.59
C ILE A 73 -13.78 -6.70 -2.67
N ASN A 74 -13.82 -6.02 -1.52
CA ASN A 74 -14.99 -5.99 -0.65
C ASN A 74 -16.04 -4.95 -1.12
N CYS A 75 -15.68 -4.05 -2.05
CA CYS A 75 -16.62 -3.13 -2.66
C CYS A 75 -17.61 -3.88 -3.55
N LYS A 76 -18.88 -3.51 -3.45
CA LYS A 76 -19.94 -4.16 -4.23
C LYS A 76 -19.68 -4.03 -5.74
N GLY A 77 -19.62 -5.18 -6.42
CA GLY A 77 -19.45 -5.24 -7.87
C GLY A 77 -17.99 -5.21 -8.35
N ILE A 78 -17.02 -5.26 -7.44
CA ILE A 78 -15.60 -5.36 -7.78
C ILE A 78 -15.08 -6.76 -7.45
N GLY A 79 -14.74 -7.51 -8.49
CA GLY A 79 -14.10 -8.82 -8.35
C GLY A 79 -12.57 -8.71 -8.28
N PRO A 80 -11.88 -9.80 -7.85
CA PRO A 80 -10.43 -9.79 -7.74
C PRO A 80 -9.70 -9.48 -9.05
N LYS A 81 -10.14 -10.03 -10.18
CA LYS A 81 -9.53 -9.77 -11.50
C LYS A 81 -9.74 -8.31 -11.93
N THR A 82 -10.93 -7.74 -11.67
CA THR A 82 -11.23 -6.33 -11.93
C THR A 82 -10.37 -5.40 -11.07
N ALA A 83 -10.26 -5.70 -9.77
CA ALA A 83 -9.42 -4.93 -8.85
C ALA A 83 -7.94 -4.95 -9.30
N LEU A 84 -7.42 -6.11 -9.69
CA LEU A 84 -6.06 -6.26 -10.19
C LEU A 84 -5.83 -5.43 -11.47
N SER A 85 -6.74 -5.52 -12.46
CA SER A 85 -6.67 -4.72 -13.69
C SER A 85 -6.71 -3.22 -13.42
N ALA A 86 -7.60 -2.78 -12.53
CA ALA A 86 -7.68 -1.37 -12.15
C ALA A 86 -6.39 -0.85 -11.52
N LEU A 87 -5.77 -1.64 -10.63
CA LEU A 87 -4.53 -1.28 -9.94
C LEU A 87 -3.28 -1.31 -10.85
N ARG A 88 -3.35 -1.94 -12.03
CA ARG A 88 -2.30 -1.79 -13.05
C ARG A 88 -2.22 -0.39 -13.63
N GLY A 89 -3.35 0.28 -13.75
CA GLY A 89 -3.45 1.59 -14.40
C GLY A 89 -3.20 2.78 -13.46
N ILE A 90 -3.05 2.54 -12.15
CA ILE A 90 -2.94 3.61 -11.15
C ILE A 90 -2.27 3.10 -9.88
N SER A 91 -1.41 3.91 -9.28
CA SER A 91 -0.84 3.58 -7.97
C SER A 91 -1.91 3.58 -6.87
N VAL A 92 -1.70 2.80 -5.81
CA VAL A 92 -2.63 2.75 -4.66
C VAL A 92 -2.83 4.14 -4.03
N SER A 93 -1.77 4.94 -3.93
CA SER A 93 -1.85 6.31 -3.40
C SER A 93 -2.70 7.24 -4.27
N GLU A 94 -2.55 7.16 -5.60
CA GLU A 94 -3.40 7.93 -6.52
C GLU A 94 -4.85 7.44 -6.52
N PHE A 95 -5.07 6.12 -6.40
CA PHE A 95 -6.43 5.57 -6.28
C PHE A 95 -7.12 6.10 -5.02
N ILE A 96 -6.43 6.07 -3.87
CA ILE A 96 -6.93 6.64 -2.61
C ILE A 96 -7.25 8.12 -2.78
N ASN A 97 -6.37 8.89 -3.41
CA ASN A 97 -6.64 10.31 -3.69
C ASN A 97 -7.90 10.51 -4.55
N CYS A 98 -8.10 9.70 -5.60
CA CYS A 98 -9.33 9.74 -6.41
C CYS A 98 -10.59 9.45 -5.58
N VAL A 99 -10.52 8.51 -4.63
CA VAL A 99 -11.63 8.21 -3.71
C VAL A 99 -11.92 9.39 -2.78
N MET A 100 -10.87 9.99 -2.19
CA MET A 100 -10.99 11.11 -1.25
C MET A 100 -11.51 12.38 -1.92
N THR A 101 -11.09 12.64 -3.15
CA THR A 101 -11.54 13.80 -3.97
C THR A 101 -12.81 13.53 -4.77
N GLU A 102 -13.39 12.33 -4.64
CA GLU A 102 -14.59 11.89 -5.38
C GLU A 102 -14.43 11.98 -6.92
N ASP A 103 -13.22 11.75 -7.43
CA ASP A 103 -12.95 11.82 -8.86
C ASP A 103 -13.46 10.59 -9.62
N VAL A 104 -14.79 10.51 -9.76
CA VAL A 104 -15.47 9.48 -10.56
C VAL A 104 -14.94 9.45 -12.00
N LYS A 105 -14.55 10.62 -12.56
CA LYS A 105 -14.09 10.71 -13.95
C LYS A 105 -12.78 9.96 -14.16
N ARG A 106 -11.88 10.01 -13.19
CA ARG A 106 -10.60 9.32 -13.25
C ARG A 106 -10.78 7.82 -12.96
N LEU A 107 -11.55 7.46 -11.93
CA LEU A 107 -11.80 6.06 -11.59
C LEU A 107 -12.48 5.27 -12.72
N LYS A 108 -13.46 5.85 -13.43
CA LYS A 108 -14.13 5.17 -14.55
C LYS A 108 -13.26 4.96 -15.80
N LYS A 109 -12.05 5.55 -15.85
CA LYS A 109 -11.07 5.30 -16.92
C LYS A 109 -10.22 4.08 -16.64
N LEU A 110 -10.25 3.57 -15.40
CA LEU A 110 -9.52 2.38 -15.03
C LEU A 110 -10.18 1.14 -15.62
N ASP A 111 -9.36 0.20 -16.03
CA ASP A 111 -9.83 -1.01 -16.69
C ASP A 111 -10.77 -1.81 -15.77
N GLY A 112 -11.91 -2.21 -16.32
CA GLY A 112 -12.96 -2.93 -15.59
C GLY A 112 -13.81 -2.09 -14.61
N ILE A 113 -13.60 -0.77 -14.49
CA ILE A 113 -14.38 0.11 -13.63
C ILE A 113 -15.34 0.97 -14.45
N GLY A 114 -16.62 0.63 -14.43
CA GLY A 114 -17.70 1.44 -15.03
C GLY A 114 -18.16 2.59 -14.09
N PRO A 115 -19.01 3.51 -14.61
CA PRO A 115 -19.50 4.66 -13.83
C PRO A 115 -20.19 4.28 -12.52
N LYS A 116 -21.01 3.21 -12.53
CA LYS A 116 -21.69 2.71 -11.33
C LYS A 116 -20.70 2.14 -10.30
N ALA A 117 -19.70 1.37 -10.78
CA ALA A 117 -18.67 0.80 -9.93
C ALA A 117 -17.79 1.90 -9.32
N ALA A 118 -17.40 2.92 -10.08
CA ALA A 118 -16.62 4.06 -9.57
C ALA A 118 -17.36 4.80 -8.44
N SER A 119 -18.65 5.08 -8.61
CA SER A 119 -19.45 5.71 -7.56
C SER A 119 -19.61 4.83 -6.31
N GLN A 120 -19.78 3.51 -6.52
CA GLN A 120 -19.89 2.54 -5.42
C GLN A 120 -18.57 2.41 -4.65
N ILE A 121 -17.44 2.35 -5.36
CA ILE A 121 -16.11 2.33 -4.73
C ILE A 121 -15.90 3.55 -3.82
N ILE A 122 -16.25 4.74 -4.29
CA ILE A 122 -16.15 5.97 -3.49
C ILE A 122 -16.99 5.85 -2.23
N LEU A 123 -18.24 5.40 -2.37
CA LEU A 123 -19.18 5.25 -1.24
C LEU A 123 -18.65 4.25 -0.21
N ASP A 124 -18.20 3.07 -0.67
CA ASP A 124 -17.77 1.97 0.21
C ASP A 124 -16.42 2.25 0.88
N LEU A 125 -15.45 2.87 0.12
CA LEU A 125 -14.11 3.10 0.63
C LEU A 125 -13.97 4.41 1.40
N LYS A 126 -14.71 5.46 1.08
CA LYS A 126 -14.56 6.76 1.75
C LYS A 126 -14.71 6.66 3.26
N GLY A 127 -15.71 5.88 3.74
CA GLY A 127 -15.91 5.64 5.18
C GLY A 127 -14.76 4.85 5.84
N THR A 128 -14.20 3.88 5.12
CA THR A 128 -13.12 3.02 5.64
C THR A 128 -11.73 3.60 5.47
N LEU A 129 -11.53 4.57 4.57
CA LEU A 129 -10.25 5.23 4.34
C LEU A 129 -10.00 6.37 5.32
N VAL A 130 -11.03 7.04 5.83
CA VAL A 130 -10.90 8.03 6.91
C VAL A 130 -10.23 7.41 8.15
N ASP A 131 -10.52 6.13 8.44
CA ASP A 131 -9.82 5.40 9.51
C ASP A 131 -8.34 5.09 9.20
N ILE A 132 -7.94 5.14 7.91
CA ILE A 132 -6.56 4.91 7.48
C ILE A 132 -5.79 6.22 7.44
N GLU A 133 -6.39 7.33 7.01
CA GLU A 133 -5.70 8.63 7.03
C GLU A 133 -5.30 9.02 8.45
N THR A 134 -6.10 8.67 9.46
CA THR A 134 -5.68 8.81 10.86
C THR A 134 -4.54 7.85 11.23
N LYS A 135 -4.35 6.74 10.50
CA LYS A 135 -3.24 5.79 10.69
C LYS A 135 -2.08 6.05 9.73
N VAL A 136 -2.34 6.46 8.48
CA VAL A 136 -1.33 6.77 7.45
C VAL A 136 -0.69 8.15 7.70
N SER A 137 -1.42 9.10 8.24
CA SER A 137 -0.81 10.33 8.80
C SER A 137 0.18 10.01 9.93
N LYS A 138 0.03 8.84 10.57
CA LYS A 138 1.00 8.32 11.56
C LYS A 138 2.11 7.46 10.93
N SER A 139 1.98 6.96 9.70
CA SER A 139 2.97 6.06 9.07
C SER A 139 3.82 6.71 7.98
N ASN A 140 3.49 7.93 7.54
CA ASN A 140 4.36 8.78 6.70
C ASN A 140 5.38 9.58 7.51
N ILE A 141 5.51 9.31 8.79
CA ILE A 141 6.67 9.71 9.55
C ILE A 141 7.81 8.83 9.05
N ASN A 142 8.74 9.41 8.32
CA ASN A 142 9.99 8.78 7.90
C ASN A 142 10.59 8.02 9.11
N LYS A 143 11.23 6.87 8.88
CA LYS A 143 11.86 6.08 9.95
C LYS A 143 12.69 6.98 10.87
N ASN A 144 13.44 7.93 10.29
CA ASN A 144 14.24 8.90 11.02
C ASN A 144 13.40 9.83 11.92
N GLN A 145 12.18 10.18 11.50
CA GLN A 145 11.26 10.97 12.32
C GLN A 145 10.71 10.15 13.49
N ASN A 146 10.41 8.86 13.30
CA ASN A 146 9.98 7.98 14.36
C ASN A 146 11.07 7.81 15.43
N ASP A 147 12.29 7.51 14.98
CA ASP A 147 13.44 7.34 15.89
C ASP A 147 13.72 8.65 16.65
N ALA A 148 13.65 9.80 15.98
CA ALA A 148 13.78 11.11 16.59
C ALA A 148 12.65 11.41 17.59
N LYS A 149 11.40 11.02 17.28
CA LYS A 149 10.25 11.17 18.17
C LYS A 149 10.43 10.37 19.45
N GLU A 150 10.82 9.09 19.33
CA GLU A 150 11.06 8.23 20.49
C GLU A 150 12.18 8.76 21.38
N ALA A 151 13.27 9.26 20.79
CA ALA A 151 14.35 9.89 21.51
C ALA A 151 13.88 11.15 22.28
N LEU A 152 13.08 12.01 21.64
CA LEU A 152 12.55 13.23 22.30
C LEU A 152 11.56 12.92 23.41
N ILE A 153 10.71 11.88 23.25
CA ILE A 153 9.82 11.40 24.32
C ILE A 153 10.64 10.89 25.51
N SER A 154 11.71 10.14 25.24
CA SER A 154 12.64 9.64 26.28
C SER A 154 13.35 10.77 27.04
N LEU A 155 13.54 11.91 26.38
CA LEU A 155 14.06 13.16 26.99
C LEU A 155 13.00 13.97 27.76
N GLY A 156 11.74 13.48 27.82
CA GLY A 156 10.67 14.07 28.61
C GLY A 156 9.80 15.09 27.87
N PHE A 157 9.94 15.24 26.54
CA PHE A 157 9.09 16.14 25.76
C PHE A 157 7.72 15.51 25.50
N LYS A 158 6.67 16.33 25.43
CA LYS A 158 5.31 15.85 25.15
C LYS A 158 5.16 15.52 23.66
N GLU A 159 4.59 14.37 23.37
CA GLU A 159 4.37 13.91 21.98
C GLU A 159 3.64 14.93 21.10
N LYS A 160 2.66 15.66 21.68
CA LYS A 160 1.91 16.71 20.96
C LYS A 160 2.81 17.84 20.46
N ASP A 161 3.73 18.30 21.31
CA ASP A 161 4.63 19.41 20.97
C ASP A 161 5.66 18.99 19.92
N ILE A 162 6.14 17.74 19.99
CA ILE A 162 7.04 17.14 19.00
C ILE A 162 6.37 17.06 17.62
N LEU A 163 5.14 16.53 17.56
CA LEU A 163 4.38 16.40 16.32
C LEU A 163 4.08 17.76 15.69
N GLU A 164 3.76 18.77 16.49
CA GLU A 164 3.55 20.14 15.99
C GLU A 164 4.84 20.73 15.40
N CYS A 165 6.00 20.44 15.97
CA CYS A 165 7.28 20.84 15.39
C CYS A 165 7.57 20.09 14.07
N PHE A 166 7.30 18.80 14.00
CA PHE A 166 7.51 17.99 12.79
C PHE A 166 6.65 18.46 11.61
N THR A 167 5.43 18.95 11.85
CA THR A 167 4.61 19.52 10.77
C THR A 167 5.19 20.79 10.16
N LYS A 168 6.08 21.49 10.88
CA LYS A 168 6.77 22.71 10.42
C LYS A 168 8.10 22.41 9.71
N ILE A 169 8.58 21.17 9.79
CA ILE A 169 9.80 20.72 9.11
C ILE A 169 9.39 20.10 7.76
N ASN A 170 9.62 20.84 6.67
CA ASN A 170 9.23 20.42 5.31
C ASN A 170 10.25 19.50 4.62
N ASP A 171 11.36 19.15 5.28
CA ASP A 171 12.41 18.32 4.71
C ASP A 171 12.32 16.89 5.27
N ASN A 172 11.94 15.95 4.41
CA ASN A 172 11.78 14.53 4.76
C ASN A 172 13.09 13.72 4.61
N THR A 173 14.21 14.36 4.28
CA THR A 173 15.51 13.71 4.06
C THR A 173 16.46 13.82 5.25
N LEU A 174 16.02 14.51 6.32
CA LEU A 174 16.83 14.78 7.50
C LEU A 174 17.21 13.49 8.26
N SER A 175 18.40 13.47 8.84
CA SER A 175 18.83 12.44 9.77
C SER A 175 18.10 12.56 11.11
N VAL A 176 18.14 11.50 11.94
CA VAL A 176 17.55 11.49 13.29
C VAL A 176 18.07 12.66 14.14
N GLU A 177 19.39 12.91 14.09
CA GLU A 177 20.03 13.98 14.86
C GLU A 177 19.59 15.36 14.41
N GLU A 178 19.40 15.58 13.11
CA GLU A 178 18.92 16.84 12.56
C GLU A 178 17.46 17.10 12.96
N TYR A 179 16.58 16.07 12.91
CA TYR A 179 15.21 16.17 13.43
C TYR A 179 15.18 16.55 14.90
N ILE A 180 15.98 15.88 15.74
CA ILE A 180 16.09 16.19 17.18
C ILE A 180 16.55 17.64 17.37
N THR A 181 17.62 18.04 16.69
CA THR A 181 18.21 19.38 16.84
C THR A 181 17.24 20.48 16.42
N GLN A 182 16.56 20.34 15.28
CA GLN A 182 15.59 21.33 14.80
C GLN A 182 14.38 21.43 15.74
N THR A 183 13.88 20.27 16.22
CA THR A 183 12.75 20.22 17.16
C THR A 183 13.10 20.92 18.48
N LEU A 184 14.28 20.64 19.04
CA LEU A 184 14.75 21.29 20.27
C LEU A 184 14.89 22.81 20.14
N ARG A 185 15.28 23.31 18.95
CA ARG A 185 15.33 24.74 18.67
C ARG A 185 13.95 25.40 18.60
N MET A 186 12.94 24.66 18.14
CA MET A 186 11.56 25.15 18.04
C MET A 186 10.82 25.13 19.38
N ILE A 187 11.03 24.10 20.20
CA ILE A 187 10.38 23.96 21.52
C ILE A 187 10.95 24.98 22.54
N ARG A 188 12.24 25.38 22.41
CA ARG A 188 12.89 26.34 23.30
C ARG A 188 12.55 27.80 23.05
N LYS A 189 11.74 28.12 22.04
CA LYS A 189 11.19 29.44 21.79
C LYS A 189 9.75 29.54 22.29
#